data_aa76d12d2fd1b25ba0c68782d01f00bd
#
_entry.id   aa76d12d2fd1b25ba0c68782d01f00bd
#
_cell.length_a   1.000
_cell.length_b   1.000
_cell.length_c   1.000
_cell.angle_alpha   90.00
_cell.angle_beta   90.00
_cell.angle_gamma   90.00
#
_symmetry.space_group_name_H-M   'P 1'
#
loop_
_entity.id
_entity.type
_entity.pdbx_description
1 polymer ?
#
loop_
_entity_poly.entity_id
_entity_poly.type
_entity_poly.pdbx_seq_one_letter_code
_entity_poly.pdbx_strand_id
1 'polypeptide(L)'
;MEKEKLHRFFAGTTSIQEGMDIRAWMEASEENKRIFYKERKLFDALMVHDDQTTNNCISTKRIPKIIRQWLKIASVIILTLTINYLYQEYKSENEVIAMNTVSVPAGQRTNITLPDGTNVWLNARTTLQYPVTFSQKQRTVFLKGEAYFDVTKKKKTPFIVRTDKYDIEVLGTQFDVDAYPDQTAFETTLMKGSVKVTSQHFPEQTITLKPHHKAYVKDGQLAVTKVNDFTPYRWKEGLICFKDEPFQTIMEDFEKYYGIRIIINNKKVLKYSYNGKFRQADGIDYALRVLQRD
;
A
#
# COMPACT_ATOMS: atom_id res chain seq x y z
N MET A 1 -66.60 -53.58 -4.84
CA MET A 1 -66.57 -52.65 -6.00
C MET A 1 -65.17 -52.61 -6.53
N GLU A 2 -64.97 -52.81 -7.84
CA GLU A 2 -63.63 -52.75 -8.47
C GLU A 2 -63.14 -51.35 -8.57
N LYS A 3 -61.89 -51.14 -8.25
CA LYS A 3 -61.23 -49.81 -8.25
C LYS A 3 -61.26 -49.14 -9.62
N GLU A 4 -61.13 -49.90 -10.67
CA GLU A 4 -61.14 -49.46 -12.05
C GLU A 4 -62.51 -48.85 -12.49
N LYS A 5 -63.61 -49.37 -11.97
CA LYS A 5 -64.93 -48.74 -12.15
C LYS A 5 -65.09 -47.41 -11.44
N LEU A 6 -64.54 -47.30 -10.22
CA LEU A 6 -64.51 -46.01 -9.50
C LEU A 6 -63.66 -44.93 -10.19
N HIS A 7 -62.52 -45.34 -10.75
CA HIS A 7 -61.65 -44.40 -11.49
C HIS A 7 -62.35 -43.93 -12.78
N ARG A 8 -63.00 -44.76 -13.52
CA ARG A 8 -63.79 -44.36 -14.70
C ARG A 8 -64.97 -43.44 -14.34
N PHE A 9 -65.59 -43.69 -13.19
CA PHE A 9 -66.63 -42.78 -12.66
C PHE A 9 -66.06 -41.39 -12.32
N PHE A 10 -64.91 -41.35 -11.70
CA PHE A 10 -64.25 -40.08 -11.38
C PHE A 10 -63.75 -39.32 -12.64
N ALA A 11 -63.40 -40.06 -13.66
CA ALA A 11 -63.03 -39.50 -14.95
C ALA A 11 -64.23 -39.08 -15.84
N GLY A 12 -65.48 -39.41 -15.43
CA GLY A 12 -66.67 -39.05 -16.17
C GLY A 12 -66.92 -39.90 -17.38
N THR A 13 -66.32 -41.13 -17.51
CA THR A 13 -66.36 -41.98 -18.65
C THR A 13 -67.27 -43.26 -18.47
N THR A 14 -68.07 -43.28 -17.42
CA THR A 14 -69.00 -44.36 -17.11
C THR A 14 -70.37 -44.11 -17.74
N SER A 15 -71.12 -45.25 -18.04
CA SER A 15 -72.52 -45.17 -18.45
C SER A 15 -73.42 -44.70 -17.32
N ILE A 16 -74.63 -44.22 -17.66
CA ILE A 16 -75.59 -43.72 -16.65
C ILE A 16 -75.94 -44.85 -15.67
N GLN A 17 -76.11 -46.08 -16.18
CA GLN A 17 -76.49 -47.26 -15.37
C GLN A 17 -75.39 -47.61 -14.37
N GLU A 18 -74.12 -47.67 -14.82
CA GLU A 18 -72.96 -47.91 -13.95
C GLU A 18 -72.77 -46.80 -12.88
N GLY A 19 -73.06 -45.53 -13.21
CA GLY A 19 -73.05 -44.42 -12.27
C GLY A 19 -74.14 -44.59 -11.20
N MET A 20 -75.30 -45.09 -11.50
CA MET A 20 -76.37 -45.39 -10.52
C MET A 20 -75.96 -46.54 -9.60
N ASP A 21 -75.36 -47.59 -10.13
CA ASP A 21 -74.89 -48.72 -9.34
C ASP A 21 -73.76 -48.35 -8.38
N ILE A 22 -72.86 -47.45 -8.76
CA ILE A 22 -71.80 -46.93 -7.88
C ILE A 22 -72.40 -46.09 -6.75
N ARG A 23 -73.42 -45.26 -7.03
CA ARG A 23 -74.10 -44.49 -6.01
C ARG A 23 -74.83 -45.38 -5.03
N ALA A 24 -75.58 -46.35 -5.53
CA ALA A 24 -76.28 -47.29 -4.66
C ALA A 24 -75.29 -48.06 -3.77
N TRP A 25 -74.14 -48.54 -4.36
CA TRP A 25 -73.12 -49.21 -3.58
C TRP A 25 -72.52 -48.28 -2.49
N MET A 26 -72.28 -47.01 -2.82
CA MET A 26 -71.71 -46.00 -1.87
C MET A 26 -72.69 -45.74 -0.69
N GLU A 27 -74.00 -45.69 -0.97
CA GLU A 27 -75.05 -45.46 0.02
C GLU A 27 -75.40 -46.67 0.87
N ALA A 28 -75.01 -47.87 0.43
CA ALA A 28 -75.32 -49.12 1.13
C ALA A 28 -74.57 -49.32 2.45
N SER A 29 -73.47 -48.68 2.68
CA SER A 29 -72.66 -48.80 3.91
C SER A 29 -71.74 -47.63 4.10
N GLU A 30 -71.54 -47.24 5.37
CA GLU A 30 -70.51 -46.17 5.77
C GLU A 30 -69.10 -46.59 5.39
N GLU A 31 -68.81 -47.93 5.35
CA GLU A 31 -67.52 -48.40 4.93
C GLU A 31 -67.28 -48.16 3.45
N ASN A 32 -68.31 -48.40 2.60
CA ASN A 32 -68.30 -48.13 1.18
C ASN A 32 -68.07 -46.63 0.88
N LYS A 33 -68.68 -45.71 1.67
CA LYS A 33 -68.46 -44.29 1.56
C LYS A 33 -67.01 -43.95 1.83
N ARG A 34 -66.41 -44.50 2.91
CA ARG A 34 -65.00 -44.28 3.25
C ARG A 34 -64.07 -44.72 2.11
N ILE A 35 -64.34 -45.92 1.50
CA ILE A 35 -63.54 -46.40 0.37
C ILE A 35 -63.71 -45.50 -0.85
N PHE A 36 -64.95 -45.08 -1.16
CA PHE A 36 -65.20 -44.10 -2.24
C PHE A 36 -64.45 -42.80 -2.11
N TYR A 37 -64.49 -42.15 -0.94
CA TYR A 37 -63.81 -40.90 -0.72
C TYR A 37 -62.26 -41.06 -0.66
N LYS A 38 -61.80 -42.22 -0.19
CA LYS A 38 -60.38 -42.55 -0.21
C LYS A 38 -59.85 -42.66 -1.62
N GLU A 39 -60.52 -43.42 -2.48
CA GLU A 39 -60.15 -43.61 -3.89
C GLU A 39 -60.35 -42.29 -4.68
N ARG A 40 -61.36 -41.49 -4.37
CA ARG A 40 -61.54 -40.15 -4.97
C ARG A 40 -60.37 -39.23 -4.65
N LYS A 41 -59.91 -39.22 -3.42
CA LYS A 41 -58.78 -38.40 -3.00
C LYS A 41 -57.46 -38.82 -3.70
N LEU A 42 -57.27 -40.10 -3.89
CA LEU A 42 -56.13 -40.64 -4.67
C LEU A 42 -56.20 -40.25 -6.15
N PHE A 43 -57.38 -40.35 -6.76
CA PHE A 43 -57.61 -39.95 -8.14
C PHE A 43 -57.36 -38.43 -8.36
N ASP A 44 -57.91 -37.61 -7.50
CA ASP A 44 -57.68 -36.15 -7.55
C ASP A 44 -56.20 -35.78 -7.36
N ALA A 45 -55.47 -36.49 -6.47
CA ALA A 45 -54.03 -36.29 -6.27
C ALA A 45 -53.21 -36.70 -7.52
N LEU A 46 -53.59 -37.75 -8.22
CA LEU A 46 -52.95 -38.20 -9.47
C LEU A 46 -53.22 -37.19 -10.61
N MET A 47 -54.42 -36.66 -10.72
CA MET A 47 -54.76 -35.63 -11.72
C MET A 47 -54.05 -34.29 -11.47
N VAL A 48 -53.88 -33.88 -10.23
CA VAL A 48 -53.08 -32.66 -9.89
C VAL A 48 -51.62 -32.86 -10.24
N HIS A 49 -51.09 -34.09 -10.22
CA HIS A 49 -49.69 -34.32 -10.55
C HIS A 49 -49.44 -34.29 -12.08
N ASP A 50 -50.43 -34.66 -12.89
CA ASP A 50 -50.35 -34.68 -14.35
C ASP A 50 -50.45 -33.25 -14.94
N ASP A 51 -51.19 -32.36 -14.30
CA ASP A 51 -51.30 -30.93 -14.69
C ASP A 51 -50.05 -30.10 -14.36
N GLN A 52 -49.17 -30.58 -13.47
CA GLN A 52 -47.92 -29.86 -13.14
C GLN A 52 -46.78 -30.11 -14.13
N THR A 53 -46.86 -31.10 -15.01
CA THR A 53 -45.78 -31.40 -15.98
C THR A 53 -45.88 -30.63 -17.29
N THR A 54 -46.95 -29.87 -17.54
CA THR A 54 -47.14 -29.20 -18.84
C THR A 54 -47.14 -27.68 -18.80
N ASN A 55 -46.93 -27.02 -17.63
CA ASN A 55 -46.94 -25.56 -17.56
C ASN A 55 -45.67 -24.91 -16.95
N ASN A 56 -44.50 -25.54 -17.10
CA ASN A 56 -43.22 -24.78 -17.06
C ASN A 56 -42.92 -24.23 -18.45
N CYS A 57 -43.87 -23.59 -19.12
CA CYS A 57 -43.54 -22.54 -20.05
C CYS A 57 -42.95 -21.40 -19.24
N ILE A 58 -41.59 -21.34 -19.13
CA ILE A 58 -40.87 -20.11 -18.87
C ILE A 58 -41.40 -19.11 -19.88
N SER A 59 -42.36 -18.28 -19.44
CA SER A 59 -42.73 -17.09 -20.18
C SER A 59 -41.47 -16.25 -20.28
N THR A 60 -40.69 -16.51 -21.31
CA THR A 60 -39.70 -15.53 -21.76
C THR A 60 -40.52 -14.31 -22.18
N LYS A 61 -40.76 -13.40 -21.22
CA LYS A 61 -41.23 -12.04 -21.51
C LYS A 61 -40.28 -11.54 -22.58
N ARG A 62 -40.70 -11.57 -23.83
CA ARG A 62 -39.92 -11.03 -24.95
C ARG A 62 -39.58 -9.61 -24.57
N ILE A 63 -38.30 -9.40 -24.21
CA ILE A 63 -37.77 -8.04 -23.91
C ILE A 63 -38.20 -7.16 -25.08
N PRO A 64 -39.00 -6.11 -24.83
CA PRO A 64 -39.49 -5.26 -25.90
C PRO A 64 -38.31 -4.77 -26.74
N LYS A 65 -38.45 -4.69 -28.06
CA LYS A 65 -37.38 -4.35 -29.00
C LYS A 65 -36.61 -3.10 -28.58
N ILE A 66 -37.28 -2.14 -27.93
CA ILE A 66 -36.70 -0.92 -27.38
C ILE A 66 -35.70 -1.23 -26.27
N ILE A 67 -36.03 -2.07 -25.29
CA ILE A 67 -35.12 -2.44 -24.18
C ILE A 67 -33.90 -3.20 -24.73
N ARG A 68 -34.07 -4.04 -25.73
CA ARG A 68 -32.97 -4.75 -26.41
C ARG A 68 -32.01 -3.81 -27.13
N GLN A 69 -32.51 -2.70 -27.68
CA GLN A 69 -31.66 -1.65 -28.27
C GLN A 69 -30.90 -0.89 -27.20
N TRP A 70 -31.56 -0.50 -26.10
CA TRP A 70 -30.91 0.18 -24.96
C TRP A 70 -29.85 -0.70 -24.28
N LEU A 71 -30.09 -2.01 -24.16
CA LEU A 71 -29.08 -2.94 -23.66
C LEU A 71 -27.83 -3.01 -24.54
N LYS A 72 -27.98 -2.94 -25.86
CA LYS A 72 -26.83 -2.87 -26.78
C LYS A 72 -26.04 -1.57 -26.61
N ILE A 73 -26.72 -0.44 -26.47
CA ILE A 73 -26.08 0.86 -26.24
C ILE A 73 -25.36 0.85 -24.87
N ALA A 74 -26.03 0.37 -23.82
CA ALA A 74 -25.45 0.24 -22.49
C ALA A 74 -24.20 -0.66 -22.49
N SER A 75 -24.22 -1.78 -23.23
CA SER A 75 -23.05 -2.68 -23.31
C SER A 75 -21.85 -2.00 -24.00
N VAL A 76 -22.08 -1.19 -25.04
CA VAL A 76 -21.02 -0.45 -25.70
C VAL A 76 -20.45 0.63 -24.77
N ILE A 77 -21.32 1.35 -24.04
CA ILE A 77 -20.88 2.37 -23.08
C ILE A 77 -20.04 1.74 -21.95
N ILE A 78 -20.50 0.62 -21.39
CA ILE A 78 -19.75 -0.09 -20.35
C ILE A 78 -18.40 -0.58 -20.89
N LEU A 79 -18.39 -1.14 -22.11
CA LEU A 79 -17.16 -1.61 -22.74
C LEU A 79 -16.17 -0.46 -22.99
N THR A 80 -16.63 0.68 -23.47
CA THR A 80 -15.77 1.86 -23.69
C THR A 80 -15.24 2.45 -22.38
N LEU A 81 -16.06 2.48 -21.32
CA LEU A 81 -15.63 2.91 -20.00
C LEU A 81 -14.61 1.96 -19.39
N THR A 82 -14.80 0.65 -19.53
CA THR A 82 -13.83 -0.34 -19.04
C THR A 82 -12.52 -0.29 -19.82
N ILE A 83 -12.56 -0.16 -21.14
CA ILE A 83 -11.35 -0.01 -21.95
C ILE A 83 -10.62 1.28 -21.58
N ASN A 84 -11.34 2.39 -21.41
CA ASN A 84 -10.73 3.66 -21.00
C ASN A 84 -10.10 3.56 -19.60
N TYR A 85 -10.79 2.92 -18.65
CA TYR A 85 -10.26 2.66 -17.29
C TYR A 85 -8.97 1.84 -17.35
N LEU A 86 -8.97 0.71 -18.06
CA LEU A 86 -7.80 -0.15 -18.24
C LEU A 86 -6.66 0.57 -18.98
N TYR A 87 -6.99 1.40 -19.98
CA TYR A 87 -6.02 2.20 -20.71
C TYR A 87 -5.37 3.27 -19.83
N GLN A 88 -6.14 3.94 -18.98
CA GLN A 88 -5.59 4.90 -18.01
C GLN A 88 -4.69 4.23 -16.98
N GLU A 89 -5.06 3.04 -16.49
CA GLU A 89 -4.25 2.27 -15.55
C GLU A 89 -2.93 1.81 -16.20
N TYR A 90 -3.00 1.28 -17.42
CA TYR A 90 -1.82 0.90 -18.22
C TYR A 90 -0.91 2.09 -18.53
N LYS A 91 -1.47 3.24 -18.90
CA LYS A 91 -0.71 4.47 -19.17
C LYS A 91 -0.02 4.99 -17.92
N SER A 92 -0.69 4.94 -16.76
CA SER A 92 -0.13 5.38 -15.48
C SER A 92 1.08 4.56 -15.02
N GLU A 93 1.17 3.29 -15.41
CA GLU A 93 2.30 2.41 -15.06
C GLU A 93 3.49 2.54 -16.01
N ASN A 94 3.26 2.96 -17.26
CA ASN A 94 4.29 3.03 -18.32
C ASN A 94 4.74 4.46 -18.66
N GLU A 95 4.27 5.47 -17.96
CA GLU A 95 4.78 6.83 -18.17
C GLU A 95 6.25 6.90 -17.74
N VAL A 96 7.15 7.20 -18.68
CA VAL A 96 8.53 7.55 -18.38
C VAL A 96 8.49 8.85 -17.57
N ILE A 97 8.55 8.70 -16.25
CA ILE A 97 8.54 9.84 -15.33
C ILE A 97 9.86 10.57 -15.51
N ALA A 98 9.82 11.79 -16.03
CA ALA A 98 10.99 12.64 -16.10
C ALA A 98 11.52 12.89 -14.68
N MET A 99 12.82 12.61 -14.48
CA MET A 99 13.49 12.75 -13.19
C MET A 99 14.38 13.98 -13.17
N ASN A 100 14.27 14.76 -12.09
CA ASN A 100 15.24 15.80 -11.75
C ASN A 100 16.36 15.18 -10.92
N THR A 101 17.59 15.61 -11.15
CA THR A 101 18.75 15.21 -10.35
C THR A 101 19.43 16.46 -9.81
N VAL A 102 19.63 16.50 -8.51
CA VAL A 102 20.40 17.55 -7.82
C VAL A 102 21.59 16.88 -7.17
N SER A 103 22.79 17.34 -7.53
CA SER A 103 24.05 16.87 -6.95
C SER A 103 24.77 18.02 -6.25
N VAL A 104 25.16 17.80 -5.01
CA VAL A 104 25.85 18.77 -4.17
C VAL A 104 27.34 18.42 -4.13
N PRO A 105 28.23 19.34 -4.53
CA PRO A 105 29.68 19.12 -4.43
C PRO A 105 30.15 18.98 -2.99
N ALA A 106 31.38 18.51 -2.83
CA ALA A 106 32.09 18.49 -1.55
C ALA A 106 32.21 19.90 -0.96
N GLY A 107 32.10 20.03 0.35
CA GLY A 107 32.20 21.31 1.08
C GLY A 107 31.01 22.23 0.88
N GLN A 108 29.98 21.82 0.24
CA GLN A 108 28.75 22.58 -0.02
C GLN A 108 27.52 21.91 0.56
N ARG A 109 26.47 22.68 0.68
CA ARG A 109 25.12 22.21 1.02
C ARG A 109 24.11 23.01 0.22
N THR A 110 22.95 22.43 -0.03
CA THR A 110 21.88 23.15 -0.73
C THR A 110 20.52 22.86 -0.09
N ASN A 111 19.59 23.77 -0.29
CA ASN A 111 18.20 23.62 0.11
C ASN A 111 17.32 23.64 -1.13
N ILE A 112 16.39 22.71 -1.22
CA ILE A 112 15.44 22.62 -2.31
C ILE A 112 14.03 22.39 -1.80
N THR A 113 13.05 22.87 -2.55
CA THR A 113 11.64 22.55 -2.33
C THR A 113 11.16 21.63 -3.44
N LEU A 114 10.66 20.46 -3.07
CA LEU A 114 10.13 19.46 -3.99
C LEU A 114 8.73 19.85 -4.51
N PRO A 115 8.23 19.23 -5.60
CA PRO A 115 6.94 19.56 -6.19
C PRO A 115 5.73 19.40 -5.27
N ASP A 116 5.85 18.61 -4.20
CA ASP A 116 4.80 18.40 -3.19
C ASP A 116 4.82 19.41 -2.04
N GLY A 117 5.79 20.36 -2.06
CA GLY A 117 6.05 21.33 -1.01
C GLY A 117 6.97 20.82 0.11
N THR A 118 7.52 19.63 0.00
CA THR A 118 8.52 19.09 0.94
C THR A 118 9.81 19.90 0.83
N ASN A 119 10.35 20.35 1.96
CA ASN A 119 11.65 21.03 2.02
C ASN A 119 12.76 20.02 2.34
N VAL A 120 13.85 20.08 1.57
CA VAL A 120 14.98 19.15 1.71
C VAL A 120 16.28 19.93 1.75
N TRP A 121 17.07 19.72 2.80
CA TRP A 121 18.46 20.13 2.88
C TRP A 121 19.33 18.96 2.45
N LEU A 122 20.22 19.17 1.50
CA LEU A 122 21.20 18.20 1.01
C LEU A 122 22.58 18.59 1.51
N ASN A 123 23.26 17.65 2.14
CA ASN A 123 24.62 17.84 2.62
C ASN A 123 25.65 17.64 1.48
N ALA A 124 26.91 17.83 1.78
CA ALA A 124 28.02 17.68 0.84
C ALA A 124 28.05 16.28 0.22
N ARG A 125 28.50 16.17 -1.05
CA ARG A 125 28.62 14.91 -1.80
C ARG A 125 27.30 14.11 -1.91
N THR A 126 26.18 14.80 -1.82
CA THR A 126 24.85 14.19 -1.86
C THR A 126 24.22 14.34 -3.24
N THR A 127 23.60 13.28 -3.71
CA THR A 127 22.75 13.29 -4.91
C THR A 127 21.34 12.89 -4.53
N LEU A 128 20.37 13.73 -4.92
CA LEU A 128 18.94 13.44 -4.81
C LEU A 128 18.31 13.42 -6.19
N GLN A 129 17.58 12.34 -6.47
CA GLN A 129 16.77 12.21 -7.68
C GLN A 129 15.29 12.17 -7.28
N TYR A 130 14.47 12.94 -7.97
CA TYR A 130 13.03 13.01 -7.73
C TYR A 130 12.26 13.29 -9.01
N PRO A 131 11.02 12.82 -9.14
CA PRO A 131 10.21 13.03 -10.33
C PRO A 131 9.77 14.48 -10.46
N VAL A 132 9.61 14.96 -11.69
CA VAL A 132 9.04 16.30 -11.98
C VAL A 132 7.64 16.41 -11.35
N THR A 133 6.87 15.31 -11.33
CA THR A 133 5.55 15.24 -10.70
C THR A 133 5.44 13.93 -9.94
N PHE A 134 5.03 13.98 -8.68
CA PHE A 134 4.79 12.77 -7.88
C PHE A 134 3.51 12.07 -8.31
N SER A 135 3.53 10.74 -8.19
CA SER A 135 2.34 9.93 -8.41
C SER A 135 1.29 10.17 -7.32
N GLN A 136 0.03 9.85 -7.63
CA GLN A 136 -1.04 9.93 -6.63
C GLN A 136 -0.98 8.79 -5.59
N LYS A 137 -0.27 7.71 -5.89
CA LYS A 137 -0.14 6.54 -5.01
C LYS A 137 0.97 6.75 -3.96
N GLN A 138 2.11 7.32 -4.37
CA GLN A 138 3.29 7.52 -3.50
C GLN A 138 4.20 8.63 -4.03
N ARG A 139 5.04 9.20 -3.15
CA ARG A 139 6.02 10.23 -3.43
C ARG A 139 7.42 9.64 -3.20
N THR A 140 8.04 9.12 -4.24
CA THR A 140 9.36 8.46 -4.11
C THR A 140 10.48 9.37 -4.57
N VAL A 141 11.55 9.44 -3.78
CA VAL A 141 12.82 10.09 -4.10
C VAL A 141 13.96 9.11 -3.87
N PHE A 142 15.08 9.30 -4.58
CA PHE A 142 16.27 8.45 -4.47
C PHE A 142 17.40 9.28 -3.89
N LEU A 143 18.00 8.80 -2.81
CA LEU A 143 19.04 9.50 -2.07
C LEU A 143 20.35 8.70 -2.07
N LYS A 144 21.45 9.38 -2.40
CA LYS A 144 22.84 8.93 -2.16
C LYS A 144 23.56 10.04 -1.43
N GLY A 145 23.93 9.83 -0.17
CA GLY A 145 24.50 10.83 0.70
C GLY A 145 23.64 11.15 1.90
N GLU A 146 23.68 12.38 2.39
CA GLU A 146 22.98 12.81 3.59
C GLU A 146 21.99 13.93 3.29
N ALA A 147 20.75 13.78 3.80
CA ALA A 147 19.70 14.76 3.62
C ALA A 147 18.77 14.86 4.83
N TYR A 148 18.41 16.10 5.17
CA TYR A 148 17.38 16.40 6.13
C TYR A 148 16.07 16.74 5.40
N PHE A 149 15.01 16.05 5.76
CA PHE A 149 13.69 16.21 5.16
C PHE A 149 12.71 16.85 6.14
N ASP A 150 12.00 17.87 5.67
CA ASP A 150 10.77 18.38 6.30
C ASP A 150 9.60 18.10 5.36
N VAL A 151 9.00 16.93 5.53
CA VAL A 151 8.03 16.38 4.59
C VAL A 151 6.63 16.94 4.81
N THR A 152 6.05 17.48 3.75
CA THR A 152 4.65 17.93 3.73
C THR A 152 3.70 16.79 4.07
N LYS A 153 2.84 17.01 5.08
CA LYS A 153 1.93 16.01 5.60
C LYS A 153 0.83 15.64 4.58
N LYS A 154 0.81 14.39 4.13
CA LYS A 154 -0.23 13.80 3.27
C LYS A 154 -0.54 12.38 3.73
N LYS A 155 -1.69 12.19 4.37
CA LYS A 155 -2.07 10.90 4.99
C LYS A 155 -2.27 9.75 4.02
N LYS A 156 -2.69 10.04 2.77
CA LYS A 156 -3.04 9.02 1.77
C LYS A 156 -1.91 8.69 0.80
N THR A 157 -0.86 9.51 0.74
CA THR A 157 0.21 9.39 -0.23
C THR A 157 1.54 9.39 0.52
N PRO A 158 2.11 8.24 0.87
CA PRO A 158 3.37 8.14 1.59
C PRO A 158 4.51 8.79 0.82
N PHE A 159 5.48 9.35 1.55
CA PHE A 159 6.75 9.83 1.03
C PHE A 159 7.82 8.79 1.33
N ILE A 160 8.53 8.35 0.30
CA ILE A 160 9.51 7.26 0.40
C ILE A 160 10.87 7.80 -0.03
N VAL A 161 11.84 7.77 0.89
CA VAL A 161 13.25 7.98 0.55
C VAL A 161 13.87 6.61 0.32
N ARG A 162 14.27 6.36 -0.91
CA ARG A 162 14.95 5.14 -1.32
C ARG A 162 16.44 5.36 -1.36
N THR A 163 17.18 4.56 -0.62
CA THR A 163 18.64 4.52 -0.65
C THR A 163 19.12 3.23 -1.33
N ASP A 164 20.40 2.97 -1.40
CA ASP A 164 20.91 1.71 -1.99
C ASP A 164 20.53 0.46 -1.17
N LYS A 165 20.25 0.60 0.13
CA LYS A 165 20.04 -0.53 1.06
C LYS A 165 18.67 -0.50 1.77
N TYR A 166 18.09 0.67 1.97
CA TYR A 166 16.92 0.88 2.83
C TYR A 166 15.91 1.80 2.18
N ASP A 167 14.64 1.51 2.40
CA ASP A 167 13.51 2.39 2.10
C ASP A 167 13.00 3.02 3.40
N ILE A 168 12.86 4.35 3.40
CA ILE A 168 12.38 5.13 4.54
C ILE A 168 11.02 5.73 4.18
N GLU A 169 9.96 5.26 4.82
CA GLU A 169 8.57 5.65 4.54
C GLU A 169 8.02 6.56 5.63
N VAL A 170 7.42 7.69 5.22
CA VAL A 170 6.82 8.67 6.12
C VAL A 170 5.53 9.27 5.54
N LEU A 171 4.70 9.90 6.38
CA LEU A 171 3.46 10.58 5.97
C LEU A 171 3.49 12.11 6.13
N GLY A 172 4.50 12.64 6.84
CA GLY A 172 4.62 14.05 7.17
C GLY A 172 5.48 14.20 8.42
N THR A 173 6.78 14.27 8.24
CA THR A 173 7.79 13.94 9.25
C THR A 173 9.02 14.80 9.04
N GLN A 174 9.69 15.18 10.13
CA GLN A 174 11.00 15.80 10.11
C GLN A 174 12.04 14.77 10.53
N PHE A 175 12.96 14.45 9.65
CA PHE A 175 13.97 13.41 9.87
C PHE A 175 15.21 13.65 9.01
N ASP A 176 16.29 13.05 9.44
CA ASP A 176 17.58 13.03 8.76
C ASP A 176 17.88 11.63 8.25
N VAL A 177 18.54 11.52 7.11
CA VAL A 177 19.01 10.26 6.53
C VAL A 177 20.46 10.41 6.11
N ASP A 178 21.32 9.58 6.66
CA ASP A 178 22.72 9.41 6.28
C ASP A 178 22.90 8.07 5.58
N ALA A 179 23.14 8.10 4.27
CA ALA A 179 23.22 6.92 3.41
C ALA A 179 24.27 7.13 2.30
N TYR A 180 25.51 7.41 2.67
CA TYR A 180 26.59 7.52 1.70
C TYR A 180 26.96 6.13 1.15
N PRO A 181 27.06 5.97 -0.19
CA PRO A 181 27.29 4.66 -0.82
C PRO A 181 28.69 4.11 -0.55
N ASP A 182 29.68 4.97 -0.30
CA ASP A 182 31.06 4.62 0.03
C ASP A 182 31.26 4.24 1.51
N GLN A 183 30.19 4.32 2.32
CA GLN A 183 30.19 3.93 3.73
C GLN A 183 29.33 2.69 3.95
N THR A 184 29.75 1.83 4.88
CA THR A 184 28.93 0.72 5.36
C THR A 184 27.85 1.15 6.33
N ALA A 185 28.05 2.32 6.95
CA ALA A 185 27.12 2.94 7.88
C ALA A 185 25.87 3.43 7.16
N PHE A 186 24.74 3.21 7.78
CA PHE A 186 23.45 3.81 7.45
C PHE A 186 22.84 4.30 8.75
N GLU A 187 22.32 5.50 8.73
CA GLU A 187 21.64 6.07 9.88
C GLU A 187 20.41 6.88 9.43
N THR A 188 19.32 6.79 10.17
CA THR A 188 18.20 7.73 10.02
C THR A 188 17.67 8.14 11.37
N THR A 189 17.50 9.44 11.58
CA THR A 189 17.10 10.01 12.85
C THR A 189 15.80 10.77 12.75
N LEU A 190 14.89 10.46 13.65
CA LEU A 190 13.56 11.05 13.68
C LEU A 190 13.48 12.19 14.69
N MET A 191 13.18 13.41 14.20
CA MET A 191 12.92 14.60 15.02
C MET A 191 11.44 14.71 15.39
N LYS A 192 10.54 14.61 14.38
CA LYS A 192 9.10 14.77 14.60
C LYS A 192 8.30 13.88 13.65
N GLY A 193 7.27 13.21 14.16
CA GLY A 193 6.36 12.36 13.39
C GLY A 193 6.60 10.86 13.60
N SER A 194 6.64 10.09 12.53
CA SER A 194 6.92 8.66 12.51
C SER A 194 7.68 8.28 11.24
N VAL A 195 8.64 7.41 11.37
CA VAL A 195 9.46 6.88 10.27
C VAL A 195 9.41 5.36 10.31
N LYS A 196 9.10 4.74 9.17
CA LYS A 196 9.24 3.30 8.96
C LYS A 196 10.45 3.05 8.08
N VAL A 197 11.40 2.25 8.55
CA VAL A 197 12.62 1.86 7.83
C VAL A 197 12.52 0.38 7.48
N THR A 198 12.71 0.05 6.22
CA THR A 198 12.65 -1.33 5.72
C THR A 198 13.92 -1.63 4.93
N SER A 199 14.55 -2.77 5.18
CA SER A 199 15.67 -3.25 4.38
C SER A 199 15.18 -3.70 3.01
N GLN A 200 15.86 -3.30 1.93
CA GLN A 200 15.51 -3.75 0.57
C GLN A 200 15.90 -5.21 0.31
N HIS A 201 16.95 -5.68 0.97
CA HIS A 201 17.42 -7.07 0.82
C HIS A 201 16.70 -8.05 1.73
N PHE A 202 16.23 -7.58 2.89
CA PHE A 202 15.56 -8.37 3.93
C PHE A 202 14.29 -7.63 4.38
N PRO A 203 13.18 -7.70 3.61
CA PRO A 203 11.95 -6.93 3.90
C PRO A 203 11.33 -7.21 5.29
N GLU A 204 11.64 -8.37 5.89
CA GLU A 204 11.27 -8.71 7.25
C GLU A 204 11.97 -7.83 8.30
N GLN A 205 13.14 -7.29 7.97
CA GLN A 205 13.82 -6.28 8.79
C GLN A 205 13.17 -4.92 8.59
N THR A 206 12.10 -4.70 9.34
CA THR A 206 11.36 -3.43 9.35
C THR A 206 11.31 -2.87 10.75
N ILE A 207 11.62 -1.57 10.89
CA ILE A 207 11.60 -0.85 12.16
C ILE A 207 10.75 0.41 12.02
N THR A 208 9.95 0.72 13.05
CA THR A 208 9.23 1.99 13.16
C THR A 208 9.83 2.82 14.28
N LEU A 209 10.33 4.01 13.91
CA LEU A 209 10.91 4.96 14.86
C LEU A 209 9.83 5.83 15.51
N LYS A 210 10.06 6.12 16.78
CA LYS A 210 9.37 7.17 17.55
C LYS A 210 10.24 8.44 17.54
N PRO A 211 9.66 9.61 17.77
CA PRO A 211 10.45 10.84 17.88
C PRO A 211 11.63 10.69 18.85
N HIS A 212 12.74 11.34 18.51
CA HIS A 212 13.99 11.31 19.28
C HIS A 212 14.66 9.92 19.30
N HIS A 213 14.44 9.10 18.27
CA HIS A 213 15.16 7.84 18.08
C HIS A 213 15.82 7.82 16.71
N LYS A 214 16.90 7.08 16.61
CA LYS A 214 17.58 6.76 15.35
C LYS A 214 17.62 5.26 15.09
N ALA A 215 17.49 4.88 13.83
CA ALA A 215 17.85 3.58 13.33
C ALA A 215 19.25 3.64 12.72
N TYR A 216 20.05 2.62 12.98
CA TYR A 216 21.40 2.48 12.44
C TYR A 216 21.72 1.01 12.21
N VAL A 217 22.76 0.74 11.43
CA VAL A 217 23.21 -0.63 11.17
C VAL A 217 24.22 -1.04 12.24
N LYS A 218 23.95 -2.16 12.91
CA LYS A 218 24.87 -2.84 13.83
C LYS A 218 24.93 -4.31 13.47
N ASP A 219 26.13 -4.81 13.21
CA ASP A 219 26.37 -6.24 12.87
C ASP A 219 25.49 -6.72 11.72
N GLY A 220 25.25 -5.85 10.70
CA GLY A 220 24.43 -6.15 9.53
C GLY A 220 22.91 -6.10 9.75
N GLN A 221 22.45 -5.72 10.94
CA GLN A 221 21.05 -5.61 11.30
C GLN A 221 20.66 -4.18 11.68
N LEU A 222 19.38 -3.83 11.45
CA LEU A 222 18.84 -2.56 11.93
C LEU A 222 18.66 -2.57 13.44
N ALA A 223 19.27 -1.62 14.11
CA ALA A 223 19.14 -1.37 15.55
C ALA A 223 18.55 0.03 15.80
N VAL A 224 17.95 0.22 16.98
CA VAL A 224 17.36 1.50 17.39
C VAL A 224 18.01 1.99 18.67
N THR A 225 18.32 3.28 18.73
CA THR A 225 18.76 3.95 19.94
C THR A 225 18.06 5.28 20.13
N LYS A 226 18.04 5.79 21.37
CA LYS A 226 17.49 7.10 21.69
C LYS A 226 18.52 8.18 21.38
N VAL A 227 18.08 9.28 20.79
CA VAL A 227 18.88 10.46 20.55
C VAL A 227 18.53 11.54 21.58
N ASN A 228 19.53 11.94 22.36
CA ASN A 228 19.37 12.99 23.38
C ASN A 228 20.00 14.32 22.94
N ASP A 229 20.86 14.31 21.93
CA ASP A 229 21.53 15.48 21.38
C ASP A 229 21.24 15.62 19.89
N PHE A 230 20.68 16.75 19.49
CA PHE A 230 20.39 17.09 18.10
C PHE A 230 21.42 18.07 17.50
N THR A 231 22.48 18.35 18.22
CA THR A 231 23.57 19.21 17.77
C THR A 231 24.20 18.75 16.45
N PRO A 232 24.43 17.47 16.20
CA PRO A 232 24.97 16.99 14.91
C PRO A 232 24.12 17.38 13.70
N TYR A 233 22.80 17.43 13.84
CA TYR A 233 21.87 17.74 12.72
C TYR A 233 21.79 19.27 12.40
N ARG A 234 22.62 20.10 13.05
CA ARG A 234 22.76 21.53 12.75
C ARG A 234 23.62 21.79 11.52
N TRP A 235 24.14 20.77 10.87
CA TRP A 235 24.83 20.90 9.58
C TRP A 235 23.97 21.66 8.56
N LYS A 236 22.65 21.49 8.57
CA LYS A 236 21.70 22.26 7.74
C LYS A 236 21.76 23.79 8.00
N GLU A 237 22.22 24.21 9.17
CA GLU A 237 22.46 25.63 9.53
C GLU A 237 23.85 26.10 9.12
N GLY A 238 24.68 25.24 8.57
CA GLY A 238 26.07 25.50 8.20
C GLY A 238 27.05 25.35 9.35
N LEU A 239 26.72 24.50 10.29
CA LEU A 239 27.53 24.28 11.49
C LEU A 239 27.95 22.82 11.56
N ILE A 240 29.24 22.58 11.77
CA ILE A 240 29.75 21.26 12.17
C ILE A 240 29.94 21.33 13.68
N CYS A 241 29.22 20.51 14.41
CA CYS A 241 29.22 20.57 15.87
C CYS A 241 29.53 19.17 16.43
N PHE A 242 30.45 19.12 17.39
CA PHE A 242 30.79 17.90 18.12
C PHE A 242 30.78 18.14 19.62
N LYS A 243 30.40 17.11 20.36
CA LYS A 243 30.35 17.12 21.79
C LYS A 243 30.89 15.80 22.34
N ASP A 244 32.04 15.91 23.04
CA ASP A 244 32.78 14.73 23.55
C ASP A 244 33.04 13.67 22.47
N GLU A 245 33.35 14.18 21.25
CA GLU A 245 33.52 13.35 20.06
C GLU A 245 34.99 12.94 19.91
N PRO A 246 35.30 11.66 19.68
CA PRO A 246 36.66 11.18 19.40
C PRO A 246 37.28 11.93 18.21
N PHE A 247 38.56 12.29 18.32
CA PHE A 247 39.27 13.00 17.26
C PHE A 247 39.17 12.29 15.90
N GLN A 248 39.23 10.96 15.90
CA GLN A 248 39.07 10.15 14.66
C GLN A 248 37.74 10.40 13.99
N THR A 249 36.64 10.35 14.73
CA THR A 249 35.27 10.58 14.21
C THR A 249 35.13 11.97 13.62
N ILE A 250 35.73 12.99 14.29
CA ILE A 250 35.73 14.37 13.77
C ILE A 250 36.47 14.45 12.43
N MET A 251 37.60 13.75 12.28
CA MET A 251 38.34 13.70 11.01
C MET A 251 37.55 12.99 9.93
N GLU A 252 36.88 11.90 10.24
CA GLU A 252 36.00 11.18 9.33
C GLU A 252 34.83 12.06 8.85
N ASP A 253 34.22 12.86 9.72
CA ASP A 253 33.20 13.83 9.38
C ASP A 253 33.74 14.95 8.47
N PHE A 254 34.95 15.41 8.72
CA PHE A 254 35.61 16.38 7.84
C PHE A 254 35.94 15.79 6.46
N GLU A 255 36.47 14.55 6.41
CA GLU A 255 36.69 13.85 5.13
C GLU A 255 35.38 13.71 4.35
N LYS A 256 34.33 13.30 5.03
CA LYS A 256 32.97 13.14 4.46
C LYS A 256 32.46 14.46 3.89
N TYR A 257 32.51 15.54 4.65
CA TYR A 257 31.99 16.84 4.24
C TYR A 257 32.85 17.51 3.15
N TYR A 258 34.17 17.57 3.35
CA TYR A 258 35.06 18.27 2.42
C TYR A 258 35.55 17.43 1.22
N GLY A 259 35.26 16.13 1.23
CA GLY A 259 35.67 15.22 0.14
C GLY A 259 37.17 15.05 0.02
N ILE A 260 37.89 15.17 1.13
CA ILE A 260 39.35 15.05 1.23
C ILE A 260 39.69 13.77 1.99
N ARG A 261 40.98 13.43 1.99
CA ARG A 261 41.55 12.40 2.83
C ARG A 261 42.48 13.02 3.88
N ILE A 262 42.28 12.69 5.15
CA ILE A 262 43.07 13.18 6.26
C ILE A 262 43.97 12.08 6.79
N ILE A 263 45.29 12.32 6.80
CA ILE A 263 46.26 11.35 7.31
C ILE A 263 46.71 11.79 8.69
N ILE A 264 46.40 11.02 9.70
CA ILE A 264 46.76 11.29 11.09
C ILE A 264 48.12 10.65 11.39
N ASN A 265 49.19 11.42 11.34
CA ASN A 265 50.53 10.95 11.64
C ASN A 265 50.78 10.78 13.16
N ASN A 266 50.21 11.64 13.97
CA ASN A 266 50.36 11.57 15.42
C ASN A 266 49.24 10.76 16.06
N LYS A 267 49.49 9.46 16.31
CA LYS A 267 48.50 8.58 16.94
C LYS A 267 48.11 8.92 18.37
N LYS A 268 48.85 9.80 19.04
CA LYS A 268 48.52 10.21 20.42
C LYS A 268 47.21 10.99 20.48
N VAL A 269 46.87 11.73 19.43
CA VAL A 269 45.65 12.56 19.39
C VAL A 269 44.38 11.70 19.31
N LEU A 270 44.45 10.44 18.89
CA LEU A 270 43.32 9.50 18.82
C LEU A 270 42.73 9.16 20.21
N LYS A 271 43.41 9.49 21.30
CA LYS A 271 42.95 9.23 22.66
C LYS A 271 42.07 10.36 23.21
N TYR A 272 42.01 11.47 22.51
CA TYR A 272 41.27 12.67 22.98
C TYR A 272 39.92 12.78 22.29
N SER A 273 38.96 13.27 23.04
CA SER A 273 37.68 13.75 22.53
C SER A 273 37.62 15.25 22.61
N TYR A 274 36.90 15.87 21.68
CA TYR A 274 36.80 17.31 21.59
C TYR A 274 35.35 17.79 21.65
N ASN A 275 35.21 19.02 22.14
CA ASN A 275 33.96 19.77 22.05
C ASN A 275 34.20 20.96 21.12
N GLY A 276 33.42 21.12 20.11
CA GLY A 276 33.63 22.19 19.16
C GLY A 276 32.44 22.53 18.30
N LYS A 277 32.51 23.71 17.71
CA LYS A 277 31.54 24.22 16.77
C LYS A 277 32.25 25.01 15.70
N PHE A 278 32.20 24.57 14.47
CA PHE A 278 32.81 25.23 13.32
C PHE A 278 31.73 25.63 12.32
N ARG A 279 31.95 26.75 11.65
CA ARG A 279 31.16 27.11 10.48
C ARG A 279 31.73 26.41 9.27
N GLN A 280 30.88 25.78 8.51
CA GLN A 280 31.27 25.13 7.25
C GLN A 280 31.97 26.15 6.30
N ALA A 281 31.56 27.42 6.31
CA ALA A 281 32.10 28.47 5.49
C ALA A 281 33.56 28.88 5.84
N ASP A 282 34.01 28.58 7.07
CA ASP A 282 35.38 28.93 7.50
C ASP A 282 36.46 28.01 6.88
N GLY A 283 36.02 26.88 6.31
CA GLY A 283 36.88 25.92 5.62
C GLY A 283 37.65 24.98 6.55
N ILE A 284 38.17 23.89 5.94
CA ILE A 284 38.88 22.84 6.70
C ILE A 284 40.17 23.31 7.32
N ASP A 285 40.93 24.21 6.64
CA ASP A 285 42.21 24.69 7.15
C ASP A 285 42.05 25.46 8.45
N TYR A 286 40.97 26.20 8.60
CA TYR A 286 40.67 26.91 9.84
C TYR A 286 40.35 25.91 10.96
N ALA A 287 39.47 24.94 10.69
CA ALA A 287 39.08 23.94 11.67
C ALA A 287 40.28 23.10 12.16
N LEU A 288 41.14 22.63 11.25
CA LEU A 288 42.36 21.89 11.61
C LEU A 288 43.36 22.72 12.43
N ARG A 289 43.55 24.03 12.09
CA ARG A 289 44.40 24.92 12.87
C ARG A 289 43.91 25.16 14.29
N VAL A 290 42.62 25.24 14.50
CA VAL A 290 42.02 25.35 15.84
C VAL A 290 42.30 24.10 16.65
N LEU A 291 42.01 22.90 16.06
CA LEU A 291 42.24 21.61 16.73
C LEU A 291 43.72 21.28 16.99
N GLN A 292 44.66 21.95 16.31
CA GLN A 292 46.10 21.79 16.58
C GLN A 292 46.59 22.62 17.77
N ARG A 293 45.84 23.65 18.19
CA ARG A 293 46.25 24.54 19.29
C ARG A 293 45.87 24.03 20.68
N ASP A 294 44.92 23.11 20.74
CA ASP A 294 44.45 22.42 21.95
C ASP A 294 45.17 21.05 22.11
#